data_54b74a0caefa852a1909552db54dfabd
#
_entry.id   54b74a0caefa852a1909552db54dfabd
#
_cell.length_a   1.000
_cell.length_b   1.000
_cell.length_c   1.000
_cell.angle_alpha   90.00
_cell.angle_beta   90.00
_cell.angle_gamma   90.00
#
_symmetry.space_group_name_H-M   'P 1'
#
loop_
_entity.id
_entity.type
_entity.pdbx_description
1 polymer ?
#
loop_
_entity_poly.entity_id
_entity_poly.type
_entity_poly.pdbx_seq_one_letter_code
_entity_poly.pdbx_strand_id
1 'polypeptide(L)'
;MKIGFDNEKYLQLQAEHITARRAQFGGKLYLEFGGKLFDDYHASRVLPGFAPDSKVRMLMEMRDEAEIIIAISADDIERNKRRGDLGITYDDDTLRLIDAFQGCGLYVGSVVITHHRGQPAAEKFQRRLETLGIRVYRHYIIPDYPSDVARIVSDDGFGRNDYIETTRSLIVVTAPGPGSGKMATCLSQLYHEHKRGVCAGYAKFETFPIWNLPLRHPVNLAYEAATVDLDDVNMIDPFHLEAYGVTTVNYNRDVEIFPVLNAMFQRIYGSSPYKSPTDMGVNMAGYCISDDAVCCAAARQEILRRYYATACAQLRGLCAPVETQRQELLLNQLGLTAADRPVVGAALRRAEETGAPAVAIEMPDGTIITGKTSSLLGASSACLLNALKYLGGIPKDVTLISPEIIEPIQHLKVEHLGNHNPRLHTDEVLVALSICAVSDPTAEIAMQQLEKLAHCEAHSSVILSHVDENVFKKLEVNITFEPRFQTKKLFHR
;
A
#
# COMPACT_ATOMS: atom_id res chain seq x y z
N MET A 1 -0.45 -6.43 -20.62
CA MET A 1 -1.24 -5.33 -19.99
C MET A 1 -0.99 -4.04 -20.80
N LYS A 2 -2.03 -3.22 -21.03
CA LYS A 2 -1.85 -1.89 -21.64
C LYS A 2 -1.19 -0.96 -20.64
N ILE A 3 -0.27 -0.12 -21.08
CA ILE A 3 0.42 0.87 -20.26
C ILE A 3 -0.32 2.20 -20.39
N GLY A 4 -0.62 2.83 -19.25
CA GLY A 4 -1.30 4.14 -19.18
C GLY A 4 -0.48 5.20 -18.44
N PHE A 5 0.69 4.83 -17.92
CA PHE A 5 1.55 5.71 -17.14
C PHE A 5 3.02 5.58 -17.58
N ASP A 6 3.67 6.71 -17.76
CA ASP A 6 5.09 6.79 -18.12
C ASP A 6 5.93 6.93 -16.85
N ASN A 7 6.48 5.81 -16.39
CA ASN A 7 7.25 5.74 -15.16
C ASN A 7 8.59 6.46 -15.24
N GLU A 8 9.30 6.39 -16.37
CA GLU A 8 10.61 7.02 -16.50
C GLU A 8 10.48 8.55 -16.52
N LYS A 9 9.47 9.07 -17.23
CA LYS A 9 9.12 10.49 -17.17
C LYS A 9 8.76 10.94 -15.75
N TYR A 10 8.03 10.09 -15.00
CA TYR A 10 7.67 10.38 -13.61
C TYR A 10 8.91 10.51 -12.72
N LEU A 11 9.85 9.57 -12.80
CA LEU A 11 11.11 9.62 -12.04
C LEU A 11 11.86 10.93 -12.32
N GLN A 12 12.02 11.25 -13.59
CA GLN A 12 12.73 12.46 -14.02
C GLN A 12 12.05 13.74 -13.51
N LEU A 13 10.76 13.94 -13.80
CA LEU A 13 10.04 15.16 -13.41
C LEU A 13 9.98 15.33 -11.88
N GLN A 14 9.77 14.23 -11.15
CA GLN A 14 9.71 14.28 -9.70
C GLN A 14 11.06 14.67 -9.09
N ALA A 15 12.17 14.12 -9.58
CA ALA A 15 13.52 14.46 -9.16
C ALA A 15 13.89 15.91 -9.48
N GLU A 16 13.54 16.39 -10.68
CA GLU A 16 13.74 17.80 -11.11
C GLU A 16 12.99 18.76 -10.16
N HIS A 17 11.74 18.47 -9.83
CA HIS A 17 10.93 19.31 -8.94
C HIS A 17 11.44 19.30 -7.49
N ILE A 18 11.92 18.16 -6.98
CA ILE A 18 12.57 18.09 -5.66
C ILE A 18 13.83 18.96 -5.65
N THR A 19 14.65 18.85 -6.69
CA THR A 19 15.89 19.64 -6.84
C THR A 19 15.61 21.14 -6.92
N ALA A 20 14.60 21.55 -7.71
CA ALA A 20 14.16 22.93 -7.81
C ALA A 20 13.65 23.44 -6.46
N ARG A 21 12.86 22.64 -5.73
CA ARG A 21 12.36 22.98 -4.40
C ARG A 21 13.50 23.17 -3.40
N ARG A 22 14.50 22.29 -3.40
CA ARG A 22 15.69 22.42 -2.56
C ARG A 22 16.45 23.72 -2.83
N ALA A 23 16.60 24.07 -4.11
CA ALA A 23 17.28 25.30 -4.50
C ALA A 23 16.58 26.58 -3.97
N GLN A 24 15.24 26.59 -3.89
CA GLN A 24 14.45 27.69 -3.33
C GLN A 24 14.78 27.99 -1.86
N PHE A 25 15.28 26.99 -1.12
CA PHE A 25 15.58 27.09 0.31
C PHE A 25 17.08 27.05 0.61
N GLY A 26 17.90 27.63 -0.25
CA GLY A 26 19.34 27.74 0.00
C GLY A 26 20.10 26.41 -0.04
N GLY A 27 19.49 25.38 -0.63
CA GLY A 27 20.13 24.09 -0.88
C GLY A 27 19.86 22.98 0.14
N LYS A 28 19.08 23.21 1.21
CA LYS A 28 18.69 22.16 2.17
C LYS A 28 17.17 21.98 2.20
N LEU A 29 16.71 20.72 2.10
CA LEU A 29 15.29 20.39 2.07
C LEU A 29 14.97 19.20 2.97
N TYR A 30 13.99 19.35 3.84
CA TYR A 30 13.34 18.27 4.57
C TYR A 30 12.15 17.78 3.75
N LEU A 31 12.27 16.56 3.21
CA LEU A 31 11.27 15.93 2.36
C LEU A 31 10.51 14.88 3.15
N GLU A 32 9.27 15.18 3.53
CA GLU A 32 8.38 14.20 4.14
C GLU A 32 7.89 13.23 3.09
N PHE A 33 8.15 11.95 3.27
CA PHE A 33 7.65 10.91 2.39
C PHE A 33 6.31 10.37 2.86
N GLY A 34 5.28 10.65 2.08
CA GLY A 34 3.96 10.05 2.21
C GLY A 34 3.90 8.65 1.59
N GLY A 35 3.13 7.75 2.20
CA GLY A 35 2.92 6.40 1.67
C GLY A 35 4.14 5.47 1.77
N LYS A 36 4.07 4.36 1.02
CA LYS A 36 5.11 3.33 1.00
C LYS A 36 6.23 3.72 0.05
N LEU A 37 7.48 3.62 0.51
CA LEU A 37 8.67 3.82 -0.33
C LEU A 37 8.99 2.57 -1.15
N PHE A 38 8.87 1.41 -0.51
CA PHE A 38 8.95 0.11 -1.15
C PHE A 38 7.53 -0.43 -1.36
N ASP A 39 7.30 -1.20 -2.39
CA ASP A 39 6.07 -1.97 -2.59
C ASP A 39 4.80 -1.11 -2.70
N ASP A 40 4.85 -0.02 -3.50
CA ASP A 40 3.66 0.81 -3.75
C ASP A 40 2.71 0.15 -4.76
N TYR A 41 2.18 -1.00 -4.33
CA TYR A 41 1.27 -1.79 -5.15
C TYR A 41 -0.06 -1.08 -5.43
N HIS A 42 -0.48 -0.10 -4.61
CA HIS A 42 -1.68 0.66 -4.91
C HIS A 42 -1.46 1.52 -6.17
N ALA A 43 -0.37 2.27 -6.22
CA ALA A 43 -0.04 3.10 -7.37
C ALA A 43 0.09 2.26 -8.65
N SER A 44 0.78 1.11 -8.60
CA SER A 44 0.94 0.23 -9.75
C SER A 44 -0.38 -0.38 -10.26
N ARG A 45 -1.35 -0.62 -9.36
CA ARG A 45 -2.68 -1.12 -9.75
C ARG A 45 -3.58 -0.05 -10.35
N VAL A 46 -3.39 1.21 -9.99
CA VAL A 46 -4.24 2.34 -10.45
C VAL A 46 -3.64 3.05 -11.65
N LEU A 47 -2.32 3.04 -11.75
CA LEU A 47 -1.53 3.64 -12.83
C LEU A 47 -0.73 2.56 -13.56
N PRO A 48 -1.32 1.80 -14.50
CA PRO A 48 -0.61 0.75 -15.24
C PRO A 48 0.64 1.28 -15.96
N GLY A 49 1.81 0.77 -15.57
CA GLY A 49 3.12 1.28 -15.98
C GLY A 49 3.93 1.88 -14.83
N PHE A 50 3.30 2.25 -13.71
CA PHE A 50 3.99 2.68 -12.50
C PHE A 50 4.69 1.47 -11.86
N ALA A 51 6.01 1.55 -11.66
CA ALA A 51 6.76 0.50 -10.98
C ALA A 51 6.63 0.64 -9.44
N PRO A 52 6.36 -0.43 -8.69
CA PRO A 52 6.18 -0.37 -7.23
C PRO A 52 7.38 0.21 -6.47
N ASP A 53 8.58 0.11 -7.03
CA ASP A 53 9.85 0.59 -6.49
C ASP A 53 10.26 1.99 -6.99
N SER A 54 9.42 2.67 -7.76
CA SER A 54 9.72 3.96 -8.39
C SER A 54 10.28 5.00 -7.41
N LYS A 55 9.68 5.08 -6.21
CA LYS A 55 10.11 6.06 -5.19
C LYS A 55 11.53 5.81 -4.70
N VAL A 56 11.90 4.55 -4.51
CA VAL A 56 13.26 4.17 -4.11
C VAL A 56 14.25 4.38 -5.25
N ARG A 57 13.89 3.99 -6.48
CA ARG A 57 14.72 4.23 -7.67
C ARG A 57 15.06 5.72 -7.82
N MET A 58 14.07 6.59 -7.67
CA MET A 58 14.31 8.04 -7.71
C MET A 58 15.29 8.49 -6.61
N LEU A 59 15.15 7.99 -5.37
CA LEU A 59 16.08 8.32 -4.30
C LEU A 59 17.49 7.78 -4.56
N MET A 60 17.61 6.63 -5.22
CA MET A 60 18.92 6.06 -5.59
C MET A 60 19.65 6.96 -6.60
N GLU A 61 18.94 7.64 -7.50
CA GLU A 61 19.54 8.63 -8.42
C GLU A 61 20.08 9.86 -7.66
N MET A 62 19.49 10.19 -6.51
CA MET A 62 19.90 11.31 -5.65
C MET A 62 20.70 10.85 -4.41
N ARG A 63 21.21 9.62 -4.40
CA ARG A 63 21.81 8.96 -3.24
C ARG A 63 22.93 9.74 -2.56
N ASP A 64 23.75 10.48 -3.33
CA ASP A 64 24.88 11.22 -2.79
C ASP A 64 24.45 12.48 -2.01
N GLU A 65 23.25 12.96 -2.28
CA GLU A 65 22.65 14.14 -1.65
C GLU A 65 21.58 13.79 -0.61
N ALA A 66 21.03 12.57 -0.65
CA ALA A 66 19.92 12.13 0.20
C ALA A 66 20.40 11.45 1.49
N GLU A 67 19.82 11.86 2.61
CA GLU A 67 19.97 11.25 3.95
C GLU A 67 18.59 10.84 4.47
N ILE A 68 18.46 9.59 4.88
CA ILE A 68 17.20 9.04 5.38
C ILE A 68 17.11 9.17 6.89
N ILE A 69 16.01 9.72 7.39
CA ILE A 69 15.59 9.69 8.78
C ILE A 69 14.33 8.84 8.87
N ILE A 70 14.30 7.86 9.75
CA ILE A 70 13.12 7.03 9.97
C ILE A 70 12.44 7.46 11.28
N ALA A 71 11.21 7.97 11.17
CA ALA A 71 10.40 8.36 12.32
C ALA A 71 9.52 7.19 12.78
N ILE A 72 9.54 6.90 14.07
CA ILE A 72 8.70 5.87 14.69
C ILE A 72 8.10 6.38 16.01
N SER A 73 6.82 6.12 16.23
CA SER A 73 6.15 6.52 17.47
C SER A 73 6.48 5.58 18.63
N ALA A 74 6.88 6.13 19.76
CA ALA A 74 7.09 5.36 21.00
C ALA A 74 5.82 4.63 21.45
N ASP A 75 4.63 5.24 21.22
CA ASP A 75 3.36 4.60 21.54
C ASP A 75 3.04 3.42 20.63
N ASP A 76 3.44 3.47 19.35
CA ASP A 76 3.26 2.35 18.42
C ASP A 76 4.20 1.19 18.76
N ILE A 77 5.43 1.47 19.22
CA ILE A 77 6.37 0.46 19.75
C ILE A 77 5.77 -0.21 21.00
N GLU A 78 5.29 0.60 21.95
CA GLU A 78 4.74 0.09 23.22
C GLU A 78 3.53 -0.82 23.01
N ARG A 79 2.69 -0.50 22.00
CA ARG A 79 1.49 -1.30 21.66
C ARG A 79 1.80 -2.48 20.73
N ASN A 80 3.05 -2.71 20.34
CA ASN A 80 3.42 -3.71 19.33
C ASN A 80 2.59 -3.59 18.05
N LYS A 81 2.35 -2.36 17.59
CA LYS A 81 1.54 -2.10 16.39
C LYS A 81 2.14 -2.78 15.17
N ARG A 82 1.30 -3.46 14.41
CA ARG A 82 1.71 -4.25 13.26
C ARG A 82 1.31 -3.60 11.94
N ARG A 83 2.13 -3.80 10.93
CA ARG A 83 1.77 -3.50 9.55
C ARG A 83 0.76 -4.53 9.05
N GLY A 84 -0.38 -4.05 8.51
CA GLY A 84 -1.44 -4.92 8.03
C GLY A 84 -1.06 -5.77 6.81
N ASP A 85 -0.10 -5.31 6.00
CA ASP A 85 0.35 -6.02 4.78
C ASP A 85 1.45 -7.06 5.06
N LEU A 86 2.36 -6.79 5.99
CA LEU A 86 3.50 -7.65 6.30
C LEU A 86 3.33 -8.47 7.58
N GLY A 87 2.41 -8.06 8.47
CA GLY A 87 2.17 -8.72 9.76
C GLY A 87 3.28 -8.55 10.80
N ILE A 88 4.35 -7.80 10.48
CA ILE A 88 5.48 -7.50 11.40
C ILE A 88 5.20 -6.23 12.22
N THR A 89 5.87 -6.09 13.36
CA THR A 89 5.73 -4.89 14.20
C THR A 89 6.43 -3.68 13.57
N TYR A 90 6.06 -2.46 14.00
CA TYR A 90 6.66 -1.23 13.45
C TYR A 90 8.15 -1.09 13.79
N ASP A 91 8.59 -1.57 14.94
CA ASP A 91 10.00 -1.62 15.31
C ASP A 91 10.80 -2.61 14.44
N ASP A 92 10.26 -3.82 14.19
CA ASP A 92 10.87 -4.76 13.25
C ASP A 92 10.85 -4.23 11.81
N ASP A 93 9.77 -3.54 11.40
CA ASP A 93 9.73 -2.89 10.08
C ASP A 93 10.74 -1.75 9.97
N THR A 94 10.98 -1.01 11.05
CA THR A 94 12.05 0.01 11.07
C THR A 94 13.42 -0.60 10.79
N LEU A 95 13.75 -1.76 11.39
CA LEU A 95 15.00 -2.47 11.11
C LEU A 95 15.06 -2.97 9.66
N ARG A 96 13.97 -3.54 9.16
CA ARG A 96 13.85 -3.96 7.76
C ARG A 96 14.04 -2.79 6.79
N LEU A 97 13.48 -1.62 7.09
CA LEU A 97 13.66 -0.41 6.28
C LEU A 97 15.10 0.06 6.27
N ILE A 98 15.80 0.01 7.42
CA ILE A 98 17.23 0.36 7.50
C ILE A 98 18.03 -0.55 6.57
N ASP A 99 17.86 -1.87 6.69
CA ASP A 99 18.56 -2.85 5.85
C ASP A 99 18.24 -2.66 4.37
N ALA A 100 16.97 -2.43 4.04
CA ALA A 100 16.52 -2.24 2.65
C ALA A 100 17.12 -0.95 2.03
N PHE A 101 17.13 0.16 2.77
CA PHE A 101 17.76 1.40 2.28
C PHE A 101 19.27 1.24 2.10
N GLN A 102 19.94 0.66 3.07
CA GLN A 102 21.39 0.41 3.00
C GLN A 102 21.72 -0.56 1.86
N GLY A 103 20.91 -1.59 1.64
CA GLY A 103 21.03 -2.51 0.50
C GLY A 103 20.89 -1.83 -0.87
N CYS A 104 20.13 -0.72 -0.94
CA CYS A 104 20.02 0.13 -2.12
C CYS A 104 21.13 1.19 -2.22
N GLY A 105 22.11 1.21 -1.30
CA GLY A 105 23.19 2.20 -1.25
C GLY A 105 22.75 3.59 -0.76
N LEU A 106 21.58 3.71 -0.10
CA LEU A 106 21.10 4.94 0.48
C LEU A 106 21.65 5.10 1.93
N TYR A 107 21.99 6.31 2.28
CA TYR A 107 22.51 6.60 3.61
C TYR A 107 21.38 6.80 4.63
N VAL A 108 21.30 5.92 5.61
CA VAL A 108 20.39 6.06 6.75
C VAL A 108 21.13 6.80 7.86
N GLY A 109 20.80 8.06 8.07
CA GLY A 109 21.47 8.94 9.02
C GLY A 109 21.09 8.64 10.47
N SER A 110 19.79 8.42 10.73
CA SER A 110 19.29 8.23 12.09
C SER A 110 17.85 7.70 12.13
N VAL A 111 17.44 7.29 13.33
CA VAL A 111 16.06 7.03 13.70
C VAL A 111 15.61 8.09 14.71
N VAL A 112 14.40 8.63 14.55
CA VAL A 112 13.78 9.50 15.55
C VAL A 112 12.60 8.80 16.21
N ILE A 113 12.66 8.66 17.53
CA ILE A 113 11.56 8.12 18.33
C ILE A 113 10.68 9.30 18.77
N THR A 114 9.50 9.40 18.16
CA THR A 114 8.52 10.45 18.42
C THR A 114 7.56 10.08 19.56
N HIS A 115 6.81 11.05 20.08
CA HIS A 115 5.89 10.87 21.23
C HIS A 115 6.57 10.25 22.45
N HIS A 116 7.87 10.53 22.62
CA HIS A 116 8.67 9.94 23.68
C HIS A 116 8.31 10.54 25.05
N ARG A 117 8.14 9.67 26.05
CA ARG A 117 7.88 10.03 27.46
C ARG A 117 8.43 8.99 28.44
N GLY A 118 9.42 8.20 27.99
CA GLY A 118 10.04 7.17 28.82
C GLY A 118 9.35 5.80 28.75
N GLN A 119 8.67 5.47 27.65
CA GLN A 119 8.03 4.16 27.47
C GLN A 119 9.11 3.05 27.45
N PRO A 120 8.97 1.99 28.28
CA PRO A 120 10.01 0.97 28.46
C PRO A 120 10.37 0.22 27.17
N ALA A 121 9.40 -0.10 26.31
CA ALA A 121 9.65 -0.76 25.04
C ALA A 121 10.43 0.15 24.07
N ALA A 122 10.08 1.45 24.01
CA ALA A 122 10.79 2.43 23.20
C ALA A 122 12.25 2.60 23.65
N GLU A 123 12.50 2.63 24.95
CA GLU A 123 13.86 2.68 25.51
C GLU A 123 14.68 1.42 25.21
N LYS A 124 14.03 0.25 25.24
CA LYS A 124 14.67 -1.02 24.84
C LYS A 124 15.00 -1.01 23.35
N PHE A 125 14.09 -0.51 22.53
CA PHE A 125 14.31 -0.41 21.08
C PHE A 125 15.43 0.59 20.76
N GLN A 126 15.47 1.74 21.43
CA GLN A 126 16.58 2.70 21.29
C GLN A 126 17.93 2.02 21.54
N ARG A 127 18.08 1.30 22.68
CA ARG A 127 19.34 0.60 23.00
C ARG A 127 19.70 -0.44 21.94
N ARG A 128 18.71 -1.12 21.36
CA ARG A 128 18.93 -2.06 20.24
C ARG A 128 19.50 -1.35 19.01
N LEU A 129 18.96 -0.21 18.63
CA LEU A 129 19.44 0.60 17.51
C LEU A 129 20.85 1.13 17.75
N GLU A 130 21.11 1.66 18.94
CA GLU A 130 22.43 2.16 19.33
C GLU A 130 23.50 1.04 19.32
N THR A 131 23.14 -0.18 19.73
CA THR A 131 24.02 -1.37 19.64
C THR A 131 24.33 -1.73 18.18
N LEU A 132 23.43 -1.45 17.26
CA LEU A 132 23.62 -1.63 15.82
C LEU A 132 24.38 -0.45 15.17
N GLY A 133 24.81 0.54 15.96
CA GLY A 133 25.51 1.73 15.46
C GLY A 133 24.61 2.78 14.80
N ILE A 134 23.30 2.69 14.98
CA ILE A 134 22.33 3.65 14.45
C ILE A 134 22.14 4.80 15.44
N ARG A 135 22.29 6.03 14.96
CA ARG A 135 22.02 7.22 15.79
C ARG A 135 20.53 7.34 16.07
N VAL A 136 20.16 7.63 17.32
CA VAL A 136 18.78 7.77 17.75
C VAL A 136 18.57 9.13 18.40
N TYR A 137 17.46 9.79 18.02
CA TYR A 137 17.02 11.07 18.56
C TYR A 137 15.61 10.93 19.15
N ARG A 138 15.28 11.81 20.10
CA ARG A 138 13.99 11.79 20.80
C ARG A 138 13.20 13.05 20.52
N HIS A 139 11.96 12.88 20.08
CA HIS A 139 10.98 13.95 19.98
C HIS A 139 9.86 13.71 20.97
N TYR A 140 9.56 14.73 21.75
CA TYR A 140 8.66 14.62 22.90
C TYR A 140 7.24 15.02 22.52
N ILE A 141 6.27 14.67 23.37
CA ILE A 141 4.90 15.14 23.25
C ILE A 141 4.87 16.64 23.59
N ILE A 142 4.33 17.42 22.67
CA ILE A 142 4.07 18.84 22.88
C ILE A 142 2.59 18.98 23.28
N PRO A 143 2.29 19.49 24.49
CA PRO A 143 0.92 19.71 24.90
C PRO A 143 0.18 20.61 23.93
N ASP A 144 -1.13 20.34 23.75
CA ASP A 144 -2.04 21.09 22.88
C ASP A 144 -1.64 21.14 21.38
N TYR A 145 -0.76 20.20 20.93
CA TYR A 145 -0.46 20.03 19.51
C TYR A 145 -1.71 19.48 18.78
N PRO A 146 -2.10 20.04 17.62
CA PRO A 146 -1.45 21.12 16.86
C PRO A 146 -2.04 22.52 17.10
N SER A 147 -2.84 22.74 18.12
CA SER A 147 -3.65 23.97 18.29
C SER A 147 -2.88 25.17 18.83
N ASP A 148 -1.98 24.98 19.81
CA ASP A 148 -1.17 26.06 20.39
C ASP A 148 0.14 26.29 19.61
N VAL A 149 0.02 26.97 18.46
CA VAL A 149 1.16 27.28 17.59
C VAL A 149 2.24 28.09 18.32
N ALA A 150 1.85 28.96 19.26
CA ALA A 150 2.81 29.79 20.01
C ALA A 150 3.73 28.95 20.87
N ARG A 151 3.19 27.95 21.53
CA ARG A 151 3.94 26.98 22.33
C ARG A 151 4.71 25.98 21.47
N ILE A 152 4.07 25.47 20.41
CA ILE A 152 4.69 24.49 19.52
C ILE A 152 5.98 25.04 18.90
N VAL A 153 5.93 26.28 18.38
CA VAL A 153 7.09 26.98 17.77
C VAL A 153 7.79 27.84 18.83
N SER A 154 8.30 27.20 19.87
CA SER A 154 9.05 27.81 20.96
C SER A 154 10.09 26.85 21.54
N ASP A 155 10.90 27.33 22.48
CA ASP A 155 11.86 26.50 23.20
C ASP A 155 11.20 25.43 24.07
N ASP A 156 9.98 25.68 24.56
CA ASP A 156 9.16 24.73 25.33
C ASP A 156 8.41 23.71 24.44
N GLY A 157 8.35 23.94 23.14
CA GLY A 157 7.76 23.07 22.12
C GLY A 157 8.82 22.34 21.31
N PHE A 158 9.02 22.76 20.05
CA PHE A 158 10.02 22.16 19.18
C PHE A 158 11.45 22.24 19.72
N GLY A 159 11.76 23.27 20.51
CA GLY A 159 13.07 23.45 21.13
C GLY A 159 13.44 22.35 22.13
N ARG A 160 12.47 21.62 22.70
CA ARG A 160 12.71 20.46 23.59
C ARG A 160 13.09 19.19 22.84
N ASN A 161 12.76 19.10 21.57
CA ASN A 161 13.11 17.95 20.75
C ASN A 161 14.61 17.97 20.46
N ASP A 162 15.21 16.78 20.39
CA ASP A 162 16.61 16.67 20.00
C ASP A 162 16.78 17.24 18.57
N TYR A 163 17.82 18.04 18.39
CA TYR A 163 18.23 18.41 17.04
C TYR A 163 18.89 17.23 16.35
N ILE A 164 18.33 16.80 15.22
CA ILE A 164 18.87 15.71 14.43
C ILE A 164 20.04 16.25 13.57
N GLU A 165 21.25 15.86 13.89
CA GLU A 165 22.42 16.24 13.09
C GLU A 165 22.39 15.55 11.73
N THR A 166 22.35 16.33 10.68
CA THR A 166 22.30 15.84 9.29
C THR A 166 23.53 16.30 8.50
N THR A 167 23.98 15.49 7.59
CA THR A 167 25.22 15.70 6.82
C THR A 167 24.96 16.02 5.35
N ARG A 168 23.76 15.79 4.86
CA ARG A 168 23.40 15.94 3.44
C ARG A 168 22.36 17.06 3.25
N SER A 169 22.12 17.39 1.99
CA SER A 169 21.23 18.51 1.62
C SER A 169 19.78 18.11 1.41
N LEU A 170 19.50 16.87 1.04
CA LEU A 170 18.15 16.32 0.91
C LEU A 170 17.86 15.36 2.07
N ILE A 171 17.06 15.80 3.02
CA ILE A 171 16.73 15.00 4.20
C ILE A 171 15.36 14.35 3.99
N VAL A 172 15.36 13.05 3.78
CA VAL A 172 14.15 12.27 3.55
C VAL A 172 13.62 11.73 4.88
N VAL A 173 12.45 12.18 5.30
CA VAL A 173 11.80 11.71 6.53
C VAL A 173 10.71 10.71 6.19
N THR A 174 10.93 9.45 6.53
CA THR A 174 10.00 8.34 6.28
C THR A 174 9.61 7.62 7.57
N ALA A 175 8.74 6.62 7.49
CA ALA A 175 8.24 5.89 8.66
C ALA A 175 7.66 4.52 8.27
N PRO A 176 7.57 3.55 9.19
CA PRO A 176 6.89 2.27 8.98
C PRO A 176 5.39 2.41 8.73
N GLY A 177 4.77 3.52 9.14
CA GLY A 177 3.34 3.73 8.92
C GLY A 177 2.84 5.13 9.26
N PRO A 178 1.54 5.39 9.11
CA PRO A 178 0.93 6.67 9.42
C PRO A 178 0.95 6.96 10.93
N GLY A 179 0.89 8.25 11.29
CA GLY A 179 0.89 8.70 12.69
C GLY A 179 2.25 8.65 13.40
N SER A 180 3.34 8.34 12.69
CA SER A 180 4.70 8.25 13.27
C SER A 180 5.38 9.60 13.53
N GLY A 181 4.72 10.73 13.23
CA GLY A 181 5.24 12.07 13.52
C GLY A 181 6.21 12.65 12.48
N LYS A 182 6.20 12.17 11.22
CA LYS A 182 7.07 12.66 10.14
C LYS A 182 7.02 14.18 9.94
N MET A 183 5.81 14.73 9.77
CA MET A 183 5.62 16.18 9.59
C MET A 183 6.15 16.97 10.78
N ALA A 184 5.79 16.58 12.02
CA ALA A 184 6.26 17.22 13.22
C ALA A 184 7.81 17.16 13.36
N THR A 185 8.42 16.07 12.91
CA THR A 185 9.88 15.92 12.83
C THR A 185 10.48 16.93 11.86
N CYS A 186 9.92 17.06 10.65
CA CYS A 186 10.39 18.04 9.67
C CYS A 186 10.27 19.47 10.22
N LEU A 187 9.10 19.85 10.79
CA LEU A 187 8.86 21.19 11.32
C LEU A 187 9.78 21.49 12.53
N SER A 188 10.00 20.53 13.41
CA SER A 188 10.93 20.65 14.53
C SER A 188 12.36 20.91 14.03
N GLN A 189 12.78 20.18 12.99
CA GLN A 189 14.09 20.41 12.38
C GLN A 189 14.19 21.79 11.74
N LEU A 190 13.17 22.27 11.04
CA LEU A 190 13.16 23.63 10.48
C LEU A 190 13.28 24.70 11.56
N TYR A 191 12.62 24.50 12.71
CA TYR A 191 12.76 25.39 13.87
C TYR A 191 14.22 25.42 14.37
N HIS A 192 14.86 24.28 14.54
CA HIS A 192 16.24 24.18 14.97
C HIS A 192 17.23 24.73 13.94
N GLU A 193 17.02 24.49 12.64
CA GLU A 193 17.84 25.01 11.55
C GLU A 193 17.78 26.55 11.53
N HIS A 194 16.57 27.10 11.61
CA HIS A 194 16.38 28.55 11.64
C HIS A 194 17.10 29.21 12.83
N LYS A 195 16.98 28.64 14.03
CA LYS A 195 17.71 29.10 15.22
C LYS A 195 19.24 29.06 15.07
N ARG A 196 19.75 28.17 14.23
CA ARG A 196 21.17 28.05 13.90
C ARG A 196 21.60 28.91 12.70
N GLY A 197 20.69 29.67 12.12
CA GLY A 197 20.94 30.48 10.92
C GLY A 197 21.12 29.66 9.65
N VAL A 198 20.67 28.40 9.64
CA VAL A 198 20.69 27.54 8.46
C VAL A 198 19.38 27.69 7.69
N CYS A 199 19.50 27.99 6.39
CA CYS A 199 18.36 28.07 5.50
C CYS A 199 17.96 26.63 5.09
N ALA A 200 16.74 26.25 5.39
CA ALA A 200 16.21 24.93 5.03
C ALA A 200 14.72 25.04 4.71
N GLY A 201 14.21 24.19 3.83
CA GLY A 201 12.80 24.14 3.43
C GLY A 201 12.13 22.82 3.77
N TYR A 202 10.82 22.78 3.56
CA TYR A 202 9.99 21.61 3.69
C TYR A 202 9.35 21.27 2.35
N ALA A 203 9.19 20.00 2.08
CA ALA A 203 8.27 19.53 1.05
C ALA A 203 7.65 18.19 1.45
N LYS A 204 6.44 17.93 0.96
CA LYS A 204 5.74 16.66 1.11
C LYS A 204 5.77 15.93 -0.21
N PHE A 205 6.35 14.73 -0.24
CA PHE A 205 6.31 13.86 -1.40
C PHE A 205 4.96 13.17 -1.48
N GLU A 206 4.27 13.34 -2.59
CA GLU A 206 2.96 12.75 -2.81
C GLU A 206 2.88 12.10 -4.20
N THR A 207 2.07 11.04 -4.29
CA THR A 207 1.65 10.45 -5.56
C THR A 207 0.15 10.68 -5.74
N PHE A 208 -0.61 10.60 -4.65
CA PHE A 208 -2.05 10.82 -4.59
C PHE A 208 -2.42 11.84 -3.50
N PRO A 209 -3.52 12.58 -3.67
CA PRO A 209 -4.33 12.65 -4.88
C PRO A 209 -3.53 13.28 -6.04
N ILE A 210 -3.89 12.97 -7.26
CA ILE A 210 -3.26 13.60 -8.43
C ILE A 210 -3.88 14.97 -8.64
N TRP A 211 -3.09 16.02 -8.45
CA TRP A 211 -3.56 17.40 -8.29
C TRP A 211 -4.27 17.99 -9.50
N ASN A 212 -3.81 17.66 -10.70
CA ASN A 212 -4.29 18.21 -11.97
C ASN A 212 -5.37 17.35 -12.65
N LEU A 213 -5.89 16.32 -11.96
CA LEU A 213 -7.05 15.57 -12.40
C LEU A 213 -8.34 16.15 -11.80
N PRO A 214 -9.50 15.97 -12.44
CA PRO A 214 -10.77 16.35 -11.87
C PRO A 214 -11.06 15.70 -10.51
N LEU A 215 -11.80 16.38 -9.64
CA LEU A 215 -12.10 15.89 -8.28
C LEU A 215 -12.68 14.47 -8.28
N ARG A 216 -13.58 14.16 -9.21
CA ARG A 216 -14.24 12.85 -9.33
C ARG A 216 -13.57 11.92 -10.34
N HIS A 217 -12.31 12.16 -10.63
CA HIS A 217 -11.58 11.29 -11.54
C HIS A 217 -11.40 9.90 -10.92
N PRO A 218 -11.64 8.79 -11.66
CA PRO A 218 -11.54 7.43 -11.10
C PRO A 218 -10.24 7.14 -10.37
N VAL A 219 -9.11 7.66 -10.86
CA VAL A 219 -7.79 7.50 -10.23
C VAL A 219 -7.74 8.11 -8.83
N ASN A 220 -8.27 9.33 -8.63
CA ASN A 220 -8.33 9.96 -7.31
C ASN A 220 -9.33 9.26 -6.39
N LEU A 221 -10.49 8.83 -6.92
CA LEU A 221 -11.48 8.08 -6.15
C LEU A 221 -10.98 6.68 -5.75
N ALA A 222 -10.10 6.06 -6.53
CA ALA A 222 -9.46 4.79 -6.16
C ALA A 222 -8.54 4.93 -4.95
N TYR A 223 -7.89 6.08 -4.78
CA TYR A 223 -7.13 6.35 -3.57
C TYR A 223 -8.02 6.61 -2.36
N GLU A 224 -9.10 7.35 -2.53
CA GLU A 224 -10.14 7.55 -1.50
C GLU A 224 -10.71 6.20 -1.02
N ALA A 225 -10.97 5.28 -1.96
CA ALA A 225 -11.35 3.91 -1.65
C ALA A 225 -10.26 3.13 -0.88
N ALA A 226 -8.98 3.45 -1.10
CA ALA A 226 -7.85 2.79 -0.42
C ALA A 226 -7.59 3.32 1.00
N THR A 227 -8.10 4.51 1.33
CA THR A 227 -7.89 5.22 2.60
C THR A 227 -9.19 5.49 3.36
N VAL A 228 -10.21 4.69 3.08
CA VAL A 228 -11.55 4.85 3.69
C VAL A 228 -11.53 4.73 5.23
N ASP A 229 -10.59 3.97 5.76
CA ASP A 229 -10.31 3.80 7.20
C ASP A 229 -9.63 5.03 7.84
N LEU A 230 -9.04 5.91 7.04
CA LEU A 230 -8.37 7.13 7.48
C LEU A 230 -9.24 8.39 7.35
N ASP A 231 -10.46 8.27 6.84
CA ASP A 231 -11.36 9.38 6.54
C ASP A 231 -10.79 10.40 5.52
N ASP A 232 -9.84 9.99 4.69
CA ASP A 232 -9.30 10.83 3.65
C ASP A 232 -10.31 11.00 2.50
N VAL A 233 -10.71 12.23 2.24
CA VAL A 233 -11.64 12.61 1.17
C VAL A 233 -10.97 13.65 0.28
N ASN A 234 -11.06 13.45 -1.02
CA ASN A 234 -10.55 14.42 -1.98
C ASN A 234 -11.42 15.69 -1.99
N MET A 235 -10.78 16.84 -2.02
CA MET A 235 -11.45 18.12 -2.15
C MET A 235 -10.66 19.09 -3.02
N ILE A 236 -11.32 20.11 -3.51
CA ILE A 236 -10.62 21.24 -4.16
C ILE A 236 -9.85 22.00 -3.11
N ASP A 237 -8.57 22.30 -3.37
CA ASP A 237 -7.74 23.13 -2.52
C ASP A 237 -8.16 24.61 -2.68
N PRO A 238 -8.88 25.19 -1.69
CA PRO A 238 -9.38 26.56 -1.78
C PRO A 238 -8.27 27.58 -1.70
N PHE A 239 -7.19 27.28 -0.97
CA PHE A 239 -6.04 28.16 -0.82
C PHE A 239 -5.25 28.27 -2.13
N HIS A 240 -5.10 27.17 -2.86
CA HIS A 240 -4.42 27.15 -4.16
C HIS A 240 -5.23 27.91 -5.20
N LEU A 241 -6.55 27.69 -5.20
CA LEU A 241 -7.46 28.41 -6.07
C LEU A 241 -7.43 29.93 -5.81
N GLU A 242 -7.44 30.34 -4.53
CA GLU A 242 -7.36 31.76 -4.15
C GLU A 242 -6.01 32.38 -4.53
N ALA A 243 -4.91 31.69 -4.28
CA ALA A 243 -3.58 32.21 -4.49
C ALA A 243 -3.15 32.30 -5.96
N TYR A 244 -3.64 31.38 -6.81
CA TYR A 244 -3.13 31.19 -8.17
C TYR A 244 -4.23 31.13 -9.25
N GLY A 245 -5.51 31.09 -8.90
CA GLY A 245 -6.61 30.92 -9.85
C GLY A 245 -6.65 29.54 -10.51
N VAL A 246 -5.94 28.56 -9.94
CA VAL A 246 -5.80 27.21 -10.47
C VAL A 246 -6.53 26.22 -9.57
N THR A 247 -7.41 25.40 -10.15
CA THR A 247 -8.10 24.34 -9.45
C THR A 247 -7.17 23.13 -9.30
N THR A 248 -6.93 22.70 -8.05
CA THR A 248 -6.17 21.49 -7.72
C THR A 248 -6.94 20.64 -6.73
N VAL A 249 -6.70 19.33 -6.77
CA VAL A 249 -7.29 18.37 -5.82
C VAL A 249 -6.28 18.06 -4.73
N ASN A 250 -6.74 18.10 -3.47
CA ASN A 250 -5.93 17.73 -2.33
C ASN A 250 -6.79 16.96 -1.30
N TYR A 251 -6.20 16.48 -0.20
CA TYR A 251 -6.98 15.85 0.88
C TYR A 251 -7.64 16.87 1.78
N ASN A 252 -8.84 16.55 2.26
CA ASN A 252 -9.50 17.30 3.32
C ASN A 252 -8.55 17.58 4.50
N ARG A 253 -7.85 16.57 4.97
CA ARG A 253 -6.94 16.66 6.11
C ARG A 253 -5.79 17.65 5.88
N ASP A 254 -5.18 17.67 4.70
CA ASP A 254 -4.11 18.61 4.38
C ASP A 254 -4.64 20.04 4.21
N VAL A 255 -5.84 20.18 3.64
CA VAL A 255 -6.51 21.47 3.51
C VAL A 255 -6.92 22.04 4.87
N GLU A 256 -7.50 21.21 5.74
CA GLU A 256 -7.95 21.63 7.07
C GLU A 256 -6.80 22.03 8.00
N ILE A 257 -5.67 21.34 7.93
CA ILE A 257 -4.49 21.63 8.77
C ILE A 257 -3.65 22.79 8.22
N PHE A 258 -3.79 23.17 6.96
CA PHE A 258 -2.94 24.17 6.32
C PHE A 258 -2.89 25.52 7.05
N PRO A 259 -4.00 26.12 7.57
CA PRO A 259 -3.93 27.36 8.33
C PRO A 259 -3.00 27.28 9.54
N VAL A 260 -2.99 26.14 10.23
CA VAL A 260 -2.11 25.90 11.38
C VAL A 260 -0.65 25.79 10.93
N LEU A 261 -0.39 25.02 9.87
CA LEU A 261 0.96 24.87 9.29
C LEU A 261 1.48 26.23 8.78
N ASN A 262 0.65 26.99 8.10
CA ASN A 262 0.98 28.33 7.63
C ASN A 262 1.40 29.26 8.79
N ALA A 263 0.65 29.21 9.91
CA ALA A 263 1.01 29.95 11.12
C ALA A 263 2.33 29.47 11.75
N MET A 264 2.61 28.17 11.72
CA MET A 264 3.91 27.63 12.17
C MET A 264 5.06 28.12 11.27
N PHE A 265 4.91 28.09 9.94
CA PHE A 265 5.91 28.61 9.01
C PHE A 265 6.15 30.12 9.19
N GLN A 266 5.07 30.90 9.32
CA GLN A 266 5.18 32.32 9.62
C GLN A 266 6.00 32.59 10.90
N ARG A 267 5.80 31.77 11.93
CA ARG A 267 6.51 31.92 13.19
C ARG A 267 7.97 31.46 13.11
N ILE A 268 8.27 30.44 12.29
CA ILE A 268 9.64 29.96 12.06
C ILE A 268 10.43 30.93 11.21
N TYR A 269 9.87 31.41 10.09
CA TYR A 269 10.61 32.17 9.08
C TYR A 269 10.30 33.67 9.07
N GLY A 270 9.32 34.14 9.86
CA GLY A 270 8.80 35.53 9.79
C GLY A 270 7.75 35.73 8.69
N SER A 271 7.72 34.88 7.68
CA SER A 271 6.69 34.78 6.62
C SER A 271 6.58 33.35 6.12
N SER A 272 5.38 32.93 5.70
CA SER A 272 5.24 31.61 5.13
C SER A 272 5.74 31.57 3.69
N PRO A 273 6.58 30.58 3.33
CA PRO A 273 6.98 30.38 1.94
C PRO A 273 5.89 29.68 1.11
N TYR A 274 4.82 29.19 1.73
CA TYR A 274 3.74 28.44 1.10
C TYR A 274 2.42 29.20 1.16
N LYS A 275 1.65 29.16 0.07
CA LYS A 275 0.33 29.78 -0.03
C LYS A 275 -0.81 28.78 0.06
N SER A 276 -0.52 27.48 -0.11
CA SER A 276 -1.51 26.42 -0.10
C SER A 276 -0.88 25.07 0.34
N PRO A 277 -1.68 24.06 0.75
CA PRO A 277 -1.18 22.71 0.96
C PRO A 277 -0.56 22.11 -0.30
N THR A 278 -1.10 22.41 -1.48
CA THR A 278 -0.52 21.97 -2.77
C THR A 278 0.89 22.56 -2.98
N ASP A 279 1.15 23.79 -2.56
CA ASP A 279 2.49 24.38 -2.61
C ASP A 279 3.52 23.67 -1.75
N MET A 280 3.09 23.07 -0.64
CA MET A 280 3.99 22.30 0.23
C MET A 280 4.43 20.98 -0.39
N GLY A 281 3.66 20.45 -1.35
CA GLY A 281 3.88 19.16 -1.92
C GLY A 281 4.80 19.16 -3.16
N VAL A 282 5.23 17.96 -3.54
CA VAL A 282 5.82 17.65 -4.86
C VAL A 282 5.10 16.43 -5.41
N ASN A 283 4.36 16.62 -6.51
CA ASN A 283 3.57 15.55 -7.15
C ASN A 283 3.49 15.79 -8.66
N MET A 284 4.24 15.01 -9.42
CA MET A 284 4.28 15.10 -10.88
C MET A 284 3.50 13.97 -11.56
N ALA A 285 2.80 13.12 -10.80
CA ALA A 285 2.15 11.92 -11.33
C ALA A 285 1.15 12.24 -12.46
N GLY A 286 0.35 13.29 -12.33
CA GLY A 286 -0.64 13.64 -13.34
C GLY A 286 -0.08 14.07 -14.70
N TYR A 287 1.18 14.52 -14.74
CA TYR A 287 1.87 14.88 -15.97
C TYR A 287 2.48 13.67 -16.70
N CYS A 288 2.39 12.50 -16.09
CA CYS A 288 2.98 11.24 -16.58
C CYS A 288 1.91 10.23 -17.01
N ILE A 289 0.63 10.57 -16.95
CA ILE A 289 -0.45 9.76 -17.52
C ILE A 289 -0.35 9.89 -19.04
N SER A 290 -0.08 8.77 -19.72
CA SER A 290 0.06 8.66 -21.17
C SER A 290 -1.21 8.16 -21.86
N ASP A 291 -2.04 7.36 -21.14
CA ASP A 291 -3.37 6.89 -21.57
C ASP A 291 -4.33 6.91 -20.39
N ASP A 292 -5.16 7.96 -20.35
CA ASP A 292 -6.10 8.18 -19.27
C ASP A 292 -7.20 7.11 -19.22
N ALA A 293 -7.63 6.58 -20.36
CA ALA A 293 -8.64 5.55 -20.42
C ALA A 293 -8.16 4.24 -19.76
N VAL A 294 -6.88 3.89 -19.95
CA VAL A 294 -6.25 2.74 -19.30
C VAL A 294 -6.18 2.94 -17.79
N CYS A 295 -5.76 4.12 -17.32
CA CYS A 295 -5.72 4.44 -15.89
C CYS A 295 -7.12 4.46 -15.26
N CYS A 296 -8.12 5.03 -15.94
CA CYS A 296 -9.50 5.01 -15.50
C CYS A 296 -10.07 3.60 -15.37
N ALA A 297 -9.81 2.72 -16.33
CA ALA A 297 -10.23 1.32 -16.27
C ALA A 297 -9.59 0.58 -15.10
N ALA A 298 -8.30 0.74 -14.91
CA ALA A 298 -7.57 0.14 -13.78
C ALA A 298 -8.06 0.66 -12.42
N ALA A 299 -8.30 1.97 -12.31
CA ALA A 299 -8.83 2.60 -11.10
C ALA A 299 -10.24 2.09 -10.74
N ARG A 300 -11.14 1.92 -11.72
CA ARG A 300 -12.47 1.34 -11.53
C ARG A 300 -12.38 -0.09 -10.98
N GLN A 301 -11.46 -0.91 -11.52
CA GLN A 301 -11.24 -2.26 -11.00
C GLN A 301 -10.68 -2.24 -9.56
N GLU A 302 -9.80 -1.29 -9.22
CA GLU A 302 -9.28 -1.18 -7.85
C GLU A 302 -10.38 -0.77 -6.86
N ILE A 303 -11.29 0.14 -7.22
CA ILE A 303 -12.44 0.51 -6.37
C ILE A 303 -13.33 -0.70 -6.11
N LEU A 304 -13.62 -1.51 -7.13
CA LEU A 304 -14.38 -2.76 -6.96
C LEU A 304 -13.66 -3.75 -6.05
N ARG A 305 -12.33 -3.92 -6.20
CA ARG A 305 -11.54 -4.78 -5.31
C ARG A 305 -11.60 -4.30 -3.87
N ARG A 306 -11.51 -2.99 -3.63
CA ARG A 306 -11.61 -2.38 -2.29
C ARG A 306 -12.97 -2.61 -1.67
N TYR A 307 -14.05 -2.41 -2.43
CA TYR A 307 -15.40 -2.70 -1.97
C TYR A 307 -15.53 -4.13 -1.46
N TYR A 308 -15.16 -5.13 -2.27
CA TYR A 308 -15.23 -6.54 -1.85
C TYR A 308 -14.36 -6.86 -0.64
N ALA A 309 -13.16 -6.28 -0.57
CA ALA A 309 -12.27 -6.47 0.56
C ALA A 309 -12.89 -5.89 1.86
N THR A 310 -13.43 -4.67 1.80
CA THR A 310 -14.07 -4.01 2.95
C THR A 310 -15.35 -4.74 3.37
N ALA A 311 -16.20 -5.16 2.43
CA ALA A 311 -17.41 -5.93 2.71
C ALA A 311 -17.09 -7.28 3.40
N CYS A 312 -16.03 -7.97 2.95
CA CYS A 312 -15.55 -9.18 3.62
C CYS A 312 -14.95 -8.90 5.01
N ALA A 313 -14.23 -7.79 5.18
CA ALA A 313 -13.70 -7.36 6.47
C ALA A 313 -14.83 -7.04 7.46
N GLN A 314 -15.87 -6.34 7.01
CA GLN A 314 -17.06 -6.07 7.81
C GLN A 314 -17.75 -7.37 8.28
N LEU A 315 -17.93 -8.33 7.37
CA LEU A 315 -18.53 -9.63 7.71
C LEU A 315 -17.69 -10.40 8.74
N ARG A 316 -16.37 -10.23 8.71
CA ARG A 316 -15.43 -10.81 9.69
C ARG A 316 -15.36 -10.00 11.00
N GLY A 317 -16.03 -8.85 11.09
CA GLY A 317 -15.97 -7.94 12.25
C GLY A 317 -14.64 -7.19 12.39
N LEU A 318 -13.91 -6.99 11.28
CA LEU A 318 -12.60 -6.35 11.25
C LEU A 318 -12.66 -4.85 10.91
N CYS A 319 -13.79 -4.36 10.41
CA CYS A 319 -14.02 -2.95 10.15
C CYS A 319 -15.46 -2.54 10.47
N ALA A 320 -15.70 -1.23 10.57
CA ALA A 320 -17.02 -0.69 10.87
C ALA A 320 -17.92 -0.66 9.62
N PRO A 321 -19.26 -0.76 9.76
CA PRO A 321 -20.19 -0.69 8.63
C PRO A 321 -20.07 0.59 7.80
N VAL A 322 -19.67 1.71 8.40
CA VAL A 322 -19.50 2.99 7.73
C VAL A 322 -18.44 2.93 6.63
N GLU A 323 -17.41 2.10 6.78
CA GLU A 323 -16.37 1.93 5.77
C GLU A 323 -16.93 1.28 4.50
N THR A 324 -17.78 0.24 4.64
CA THR A 324 -18.47 -0.38 3.48
C THR A 324 -19.43 0.60 2.82
N GLN A 325 -20.20 1.37 3.61
CA GLN A 325 -21.11 2.39 3.07
C GLN A 325 -20.37 3.45 2.25
N ARG A 326 -19.17 3.86 2.67
CA ARG A 326 -18.33 4.78 1.90
C ARG A 326 -17.86 4.17 0.59
N GLN A 327 -17.46 2.89 0.60
CA GLN A 327 -17.13 2.18 -0.65
C GLN A 327 -18.33 2.13 -1.61
N GLU A 328 -19.53 1.88 -1.11
CA GLU A 328 -20.77 1.89 -1.90
C GLU A 328 -21.06 3.27 -2.49
N LEU A 329 -20.79 4.35 -1.74
CA LEU A 329 -20.93 5.72 -2.26
C LEU A 329 -19.97 5.98 -3.43
N LEU A 330 -18.72 5.50 -3.35
CA LEU A 330 -17.74 5.63 -4.43
C LEU A 330 -18.15 4.83 -5.66
N LEU A 331 -18.67 3.61 -5.50
CA LEU A 331 -19.24 2.82 -6.60
C LEU A 331 -20.38 3.59 -7.28
N ASN A 332 -21.32 4.11 -6.50
CA ASN A 332 -22.46 4.87 -7.00
C ASN A 332 -22.05 6.15 -7.74
N GLN A 333 -21.03 6.87 -7.26
CA GLN A 333 -20.50 8.06 -7.94
C GLN A 333 -19.97 7.76 -9.34
N LEU A 334 -19.41 6.57 -9.55
CA LEU A 334 -18.86 6.13 -10.83
C LEU A 334 -19.83 5.28 -11.65
N GLY A 335 -21.02 4.99 -11.13
CA GLY A 335 -21.99 4.08 -11.73
C GLY A 335 -21.49 2.64 -11.84
N LEU A 336 -20.60 2.21 -10.92
CA LEU A 336 -20.01 0.87 -10.93
C LEU A 336 -20.92 -0.16 -10.26
N THR A 337 -20.93 -1.35 -10.83
CA THR A 337 -21.66 -2.52 -10.37
C THR A 337 -20.79 -3.76 -10.39
N ALA A 338 -21.27 -4.85 -9.81
CA ALA A 338 -20.60 -6.16 -9.92
C ALA A 338 -20.38 -6.62 -11.38
N ALA A 339 -21.24 -6.16 -12.32
CA ALA A 339 -21.11 -6.49 -13.74
C ALA A 339 -19.84 -5.89 -14.39
N ASP A 340 -19.31 -4.80 -13.83
CA ASP A 340 -18.07 -4.18 -14.30
C ASP A 340 -16.81 -4.98 -13.95
N ARG A 341 -16.98 -6.11 -13.24
CA ARG A 341 -15.94 -7.11 -12.96
C ARG A 341 -16.42 -8.48 -13.45
N PRO A 342 -16.12 -8.86 -14.70
CA PRO A 342 -16.73 -10.02 -15.37
C PRO A 342 -16.54 -11.36 -14.63
N VAL A 343 -15.42 -11.52 -13.91
CA VAL A 343 -15.13 -12.71 -13.09
C VAL A 343 -16.15 -12.91 -11.96
N VAL A 344 -16.80 -11.84 -11.46
CA VAL A 344 -17.84 -11.93 -10.43
C VAL A 344 -19.02 -12.71 -10.96
N GLY A 345 -19.60 -12.25 -12.08
CA GLY A 345 -20.74 -12.92 -12.70
C GLY A 345 -20.43 -14.37 -13.13
N ALA A 346 -19.20 -14.63 -13.58
CA ALA A 346 -18.77 -15.99 -13.96
C ALA A 346 -18.68 -16.93 -12.76
N ALA A 347 -18.09 -16.49 -11.65
CA ALA A 347 -18.00 -17.28 -10.43
C ALA A 347 -19.38 -17.58 -9.82
N LEU A 348 -20.26 -16.58 -9.77
CA LEU A 348 -21.61 -16.72 -9.21
C LEU A 348 -22.47 -17.65 -10.06
N ARG A 349 -22.50 -17.50 -11.38
CA ARG A 349 -23.20 -18.44 -12.28
C ARG A 349 -22.69 -19.86 -12.11
N ARG A 350 -21.34 -20.04 -12.04
CA ARG A 350 -20.77 -21.38 -11.86
C ARG A 350 -21.15 -22.00 -10.52
N ALA A 351 -21.22 -21.20 -9.47
CA ALA A 351 -21.67 -21.66 -8.16
C ALA A 351 -23.15 -22.05 -8.16
N GLU A 352 -24.01 -21.28 -8.82
CA GLU A 352 -25.43 -21.56 -8.95
C GLU A 352 -25.69 -22.84 -9.77
N GLU A 353 -25.07 -22.98 -10.96
CA GLU A 353 -25.17 -24.15 -11.81
C GLU A 353 -24.79 -25.47 -11.11
N THR A 354 -23.82 -25.40 -10.22
CA THR A 354 -23.25 -26.61 -9.61
C THR A 354 -23.69 -26.84 -8.17
N GLY A 355 -24.38 -25.87 -7.55
CA GLY A 355 -24.74 -25.92 -6.14
C GLY A 355 -23.53 -25.94 -5.18
N ALA A 356 -22.33 -25.59 -5.64
CA ALA A 356 -21.08 -25.66 -4.90
C ALA A 356 -20.28 -24.36 -5.07
N PRO A 357 -19.45 -23.97 -4.07
CA PRO A 357 -18.57 -22.81 -4.21
C PRO A 357 -17.72 -22.90 -5.48
N ALA A 358 -17.57 -21.76 -6.15
CA ALA A 358 -16.81 -21.63 -7.38
C ALA A 358 -15.89 -20.42 -7.38
N VAL A 359 -14.82 -20.51 -8.15
CA VAL A 359 -13.87 -19.45 -8.44
C VAL A 359 -13.80 -19.24 -9.95
N ALA A 360 -13.67 -17.98 -10.37
CA ALA A 360 -13.39 -17.62 -11.75
C ALA A 360 -12.11 -16.79 -11.81
N ILE A 361 -11.33 -16.96 -12.87
CA ILE A 361 -10.13 -16.19 -13.17
C ILE A 361 -10.14 -15.78 -14.64
N GLU A 362 -9.81 -14.52 -14.92
CA GLU A 362 -9.68 -13.98 -16.26
C GLU A 362 -8.24 -14.09 -16.73
N MET A 363 -8.05 -14.76 -17.86
CA MET A 363 -6.75 -14.94 -18.47
C MET A 363 -6.28 -13.69 -19.21
N PRO A 364 -4.98 -13.56 -19.54
CA PRO A 364 -4.44 -12.37 -20.22
C PRO A 364 -5.12 -12.04 -21.56
N ASP A 365 -5.75 -13.01 -22.20
CA ASP A 365 -6.49 -12.82 -23.46
C ASP A 365 -7.99 -12.50 -23.26
N GLY A 366 -8.44 -12.34 -22.00
CA GLY A 366 -9.82 -12.06 -21.64
C GLY A 366 -10.70 -13.31 -21.49
N THR A 367 -10.17 -14.52 -21.68
CA THR A 367 -10.92 -15.76 -21.46
C THR A 367 -11.13 -16.00 -19.98
N ILE A 368 -12.36 -16.31 -19.55
CA ILE A 368 -12.65 -16.58 -18.16
C ILE A 368 -12.66 -18.11 -17.91
N ILE A 369 -11.80 -18.55 -17.03
CA ILE A 369 -11.70 -19.95 -16.60
C ILE A 369 -12.35 -20.07 -15.22
N THR A 370 -13.10 -21.17 -14.99
CA THR A 370 -13.78 -21.42 -13.71
C THR A 370 -13.35 -22.76 -13.10
N GLY A 371 -13.43 -22.81 -11.78
CA GLY A 371 -13.31 -24.05 -11.00
C GLY A 371 -14.37 -24.11 -9.92
N LYS A 372 -14.82 -25.30 -9.56
CA LYS A 372 -15.80 -25.54 -8.49
C LYS A 372 -15.26 -26.48 -7.44
N THR A 373 -15.80 -26.43 -6.25
CA THR A 373 -15.54 -27.41 -5.21
C THR A 373 -16.00 -28.81 -5.63
N SER A 374 -15.16 -29.82 -5.41
CA SER A 374 -15.42 -31.22 -5.62
C SER A 374 -15.14 -32.05 -4.33
N SER A 375 -15.19 -33.38 -4.40
CA SER A 375 -14.75 -34.24 -3.31
C SER A 375 -13.24 -34.20 -3.08
N LEU A 376 -12.47 -33.93 -4.15
CA LEU A 376 -10.99 -33.94 -4.12
C LEU A 376 -10.39 -32.55 -3.86
N LEU A 377 -10.95 -31.50 -4.48
CA LEU A 377 -10.34 -30.18 -4.55
C LEU A 377 -11.29 -29.07 -4.07
N GLY A 378 -10.73 -28.05 -3.42
CA GLY A 378 -11.41 -26.78 -3.23
C GLY A 378 -11.63 -26.04 -4.56
N ALA A 379 -12.56 -25.08 -4.58
CA ALA A 379 -12.86 -24.29 -5.78
C ALA A 379 -11.64 -23.53 -6.31
N SER A 380 -10.85 -22.95 -5.41
CA SER A 380 -9.60 -22.26 -5.68
C SER A 380 -8.58 -23.15 -6.39
N SER A 381 -8.35 -24.34 -5.84
CA SER A 381 -7.44 -25.36 -6.39
C SER A 381 -7.89 -25.84 -7.77
N ALA A 382 -9.19 -26.12 -7.92
CA ALA A 382 -9.75 -26.55 -9.22
C ALA A 382 -9.63 -25.44 -10.28
N CYS A 383 -9.89 -24.19 -9.91
CA CYS A 383 -9.75 -23.05 -10.81
C CYS A 383 -8.29 -22.84 -11.22
N LEU A 384 -7.36 -22.90 -10.26
CA LEU A 384 -5.92 -22.77 -10.50
C LEU A 384 -5.42 -23.82 -11.52
N LEU A 385 -5.73 -25.11 -11.30
CA LEU A 385 -5.34 -26.17 -12.24
C LEU A 385 -5.95 -25.97 -13.63
N ASN A 386 -7.22 -25.55 -13.70
CA ASN A 386 -7.87 -25.27 -14.98
C ASN A 386 -7.23 -24.08 -15.72
N ALA A 387 -6.82 -23.04 -14.98
CA ALA A 387 -6.10 -21.90 -15.54
C ALA A 387 -4.71 -22.30 -16.09
N LEU A 388 -3.96 -23.12 -15.33
CA LEU A 388 -2.66 -23.64 -15.77
C LEU A 388 -2.80 -24.52 -17.02
N LYS A 389 -3.83 -25.38 -17.09
CA LYS A 389 -4.13 -26.15 -18.30
C LYS A 389 -4.39 -25.25 -19.49
N TYR A 390 -5.23 -24.25 -19.31
CA TYR A 390 -5.55 -23.30 -20.38
C TYR A 390 -4.30 -22.60 -20.91
N LEU A 391 -3.48 -22.04 -20.03
CA LEU A 391 -2.24 -21.35 -20.38
C LEU A 391 -1.19 -22.25 -21.04
N GLY A 392 -1.18 -23.54 -20.66
CA GLY A 392 -0.29 -24.56 -21.22
C GLY A 392 -0.82 -25.21 -22.51
N GLY A 393 -2.00 -24.84 -23.01
CA GLY A 393 -2.64 -25.49 -24.15
C GLY A 393 -3.01 -26.95 -23.92
N ILE A 394 -3.20 -27.34 -22.64
CA ILE A 394 -3.50 -28.70 -22.22
C ILE A 394 -5.03 -28.95 -22.33
N PRO A 395 -5.47 -30.03 -22.97
CA PRO A 395 -6.90 -30.36 -23.08
C PRO A 395 -7.59 -30.45 -21.70
N LYS A 396 -8.87 -30.05 -21.65
CA LYS A 396 -9.65 -29.99 -20.40
C LYS A 396 -9.84 -31.35 -19.70
N ASP A 397 -9.86 -32.42 -20.48
CA ASP A 397 -10.04 -33.80 -20.03
C ASP A 397 -8.76 -34.44 -19.46
N VAL A 398 -7.60 -33.85 -19.71
CA VAL A 398 -6.32 -34.30 -19.13
C VAL A 398 -6.30 -34.05 -17.62
N THR A 399 -5.99 -35.04 -16.84
CA THR A 399 -5.84 -34.95 -15.38
C THR A 399 -4.38 -34.70 -15.04
N LEU A 400 -4.08 -33.54 -14.45
CA LEU A 400 -2.71 -33.17 -14.04
C LEU A 400 -2.22 -33.88 -12.79
N ILE A 401 -3.12 -34.21 -11.88
CA ILE A 401 -2.85 -34.90 -10.62
C ILE A 401 -3.91 -36.00 -10.50
N SER A 402 -3.51 -37.24 -10.56
CA SER A 402 -4.48 -38.36 -10.52
C SER A 402 -5.13 -38.49 -9.13
N PRO A 403 -6.35 -39.04 -9.02
CA PRO A 403 -6.99 -39.35 -7.74
C PRO A 403 -6.12 -40.17 -6.82
N GLU A 404 -5.36 -41.15 -7.37
CA GLU A 404 -4.46 -42.04 -6.63
C GLU A 404 -3.33 -41.28 -5.91
N ILE A 405 -3.00 -40.04 -6.36
CA ILE A 405 -2.05 -39.15 -5.70
C ILE A 405 -2.76 -38.25 -4.66
N ILE A 406 -3.99 -37.83 -4.97
CA ILE A 406 -4.77 -36.92 -4.10
C ILE A 406 -5.28 -37.65 -2.86
N GLU A 407 -5.81 -38.87 -2.99
CA GLU A 407 -6.42 -39.62 -1.89
C GLU A 407 -5.46 -39.90 -0.72
N PRO A 408 -4.20 -40.29 -0.91
CA PRO A 408 -3.23 -40.43 0.18
C PRO A 408 -2.96 -39.13 0.91
N ILE A 409 -2.96 -37.99 0.19
CA ILE A 409 -2.79 -36.66 0.81
C ILE A 409 -4.02 -36.30 1.66
N GLN A 410 -5.22 -36.62 1.18
CA GLN A 410 -6.46 -36.43 1.95
C GLN A 410 -6.45 -37.29 3.23
N HIS A 411 -6.03 -38.56 3.12
CA HIS A 411 -5.91 -39.47 4.25
C HIS A 411 -4.91 -38.92 5.30
N LEU A 412 -3.71 -38.53 4.88
CA LEU A 412 -2.71 -37.91 5.75
C LEU A 412 -3.30 -36.70 6.46
N LYS A 413 -3.97 -35.81 5.70
CA LYS A 413 -4.55 -34.59 6.17
C LYS A 413 -5.61 -34.77 7.25
N VAL A 414 -6.49 -35.76 7.04
CA VAL A 414 -7.63 -35.99 7.95
C VAL A 414 -7.22 -36.88 9.12
N GLU A 415 -6.62 -38.04 8.84
CA GLU A 415 -6.38 -39.07 9.86
C GLU A 415 -5.17 -38.77 10.75
N HIS A 416 -4.13 -38.18 10.19
CA HIS A 416 -2.88 -37.95 10.91
C HIS A 416 -2.69 -36.48 11.37
N LEU A 417 -3.13 -35.50 10.56
CA LEU A 417 -2.99 -34.08 10.89
C LEU A 417 -4.24 -33.45 11.52
N GLY A 418 -5.33 -34.26 11.66
CA GLY A 418 -6.56 -33.83 12.35
C GLY A 418 -7.36 -32.74 11.62
N ASN A 419 -7.17 -32.57 10.32
CA ASN A 419 -7.90 -31.58 9.56
C ASN A 419 -9.33 -32.09 9.25
N HIS A 420 -10.32 -31.21 9.40
CA HIS A 420 -11.71 -31.57 9.11
C HIS A 420 -12.11 -31.46 7.64
N ASN A 421 -11.28 -30.81 6.81
CA ASN A 421 -11.54 -30.63 5.39
C ASN A 421 -10.62 -31.54 4.58
N PRO A 422 -11.14 -32.61 3.92
CA PRO A 422 -10.31 -33.50 3.12
C PRO A 422 -9.83 -32.86 1.81
N ARG A 423 -10.52 -31.84 1.29
CA ARG A 423 -10.21 -31.24 -0.01
C ARG A 423 -8.86 -30.55 0.03
N LEU A 424 -8.08 -30.70 -1.04
CA LEU A 424 -6.80 -30.06 -1.14
C LEU A 424 -6.95 -28.54 -1.35
N HIS A 425 -6.17 -27.77 -0.58
CA HIS A 425 -5.96 -26.35 -0.76
C HIS A 425 -4.96 -26.07 -1.88
N THR A 426 -4.83 -24.82 -2.28
CA THR A 426 -3.99 -24.44 -3.43
C THR A 426 -2.50 -24.72 -3.22
N ASP A 427 -1.97 -24.57 -2.01
CA ASP A 427 -0.59 -24.94 -1.68
C ASP A 427 -0.34 -26.44 -1.77
N GLU A 428 -1.26 -27.26 -1.22
CA GLU A 428 -1.19 -28.73 -1.28
C GLU A 428 -1.25 -29.22 -2.74
N VAL A 429 -2.10 -28.60 -3.55
CA VAL A 429 -2.21 -28.90 -4.99
C VAL A 429 -0.95 -28.54 -5.75
N LEU A 430 -0.33 -27.39 -5.46
CA LEU A 430 0.91 -27.00 -6.12
C LEU A 430 2.08 -27.91 -5.73
N VAL A 431 2.16 -28.35 -4.47
CA VAL A 431 3.14 -29.35 -4.04
C VAL A 431 2.93 -30.67 -4.76
N ALA A 432 1.68 -31.17 -4.82
CA ALA A 432 1.36 -32.39 -5.54
C ALA A 432 1.69 -32.30 -7.05
N LEU A 433 1.34 -31.14 -7.68
CA LEU A 433 1.65 -30.90 -9.09
C LEU A 433 3.17 -30.87 -9.35
N SER A 434 3.95 -30.27 -8.44
CA SER A 434 5.40 -30.21 -8.56
C SER A 434 6.04 -31.62 -8.50
N ILE A 435 5.49 -32.51 -7.70
CA ILE A 435 5.93 -33.92 -7.63
C ILE A 435 5.58 -34.65 -8.93
N CYS A 436 4.36 -34.44 -9.45
CA CYS A 436 3.94 -35.05 -10.73
C CYS A 436 4.83 -34.56 -11.89
N ALA A 437 5.23 -33.29 -11.90
CA ALA A 437 6.05 -32.70 -12.95
C ALA A 437 7.44 -33.34 -13.10
N VAL A 438 7.91 -34.10 -12.10
CA VAL A 438 9.17 -34.84 -12.18
C VAL A 438 9.11 -35.97 -13.25
N SER A 439 7.93 -36.56 -13.48
CA SER A 439 7.77 -37.71 -14.37
C SER A 439 6.71 -37.51 -15.46
N ASP A 440 5.85 -36.51 -15.33
CA ASP A 440 4.80 -36.20 -16.29
C ASP A 440 5.08 -34.88 -17.00
N PRO A 441 5.45 -34.89 -18.30
CA PRO A 441 5.70 -33.68 -19.08
C PRO A 441 4.50 -32.73 -19.14
N THR A 442 3.27 -33.23 -19.00
CA THR A 442 2.07 -32.38 -19.01
C THR A 442 1.95 -31.56 -17.73
N ALA A 443 2.26 -32.21 -16.60
CA ALA A 443 2.33 -31.53 -15.31
C ALA A 443 3.47 -30.49 -15.29
N GLU A 444 4.60 -30.78 -15.90
CA GLU A 444 5.72 -29.85 -16.06
C GLU A 444 5.31 -28.62 -16.89
N ILE A 445 4.66 -28.83 -18.05
CA ILE A 445 4.13 -27.71 -18.86
C ILE A 445 3.18 -26.84 -18.05
N ALA A 446 2.29 -27.44 -17.24
CA ALA A 446 1.37 -26.68 -16.39
C ALA A 446 2.11 -25.85 -15.34
N MET A 447 3.13 -26.40 -14.66
CA MET A 447 3.94 -25.69 -13.66
C MET A 447 4.65 -24.48 -14.25
N GLN A 448 5.16 -24.56 -15.47
CA GLN A 448 5.82 -23.47 -16.17
C GLN A 448 4.90 -22.29 -16.48
N GLN A 449 3.57 -22.42 -16.33
CA GLN A 449 2.61 -21.35 -16.58
C GLN A 449 2.34 -20.47 -15.36
N LEU A 450 2.84 -20.81 -14.17
CA LEU A 450 2.51 -20.10 -12.93
C LEU A 450 2.76 -18.59 -12.99
N GLU A 451 3.86 -18.16 -13.56
CA GLU A 451 4.22 -16.75 -13.69
C GLU A 451 3.24 -15.95 -14.56
N LYS A 452 2.56 -16.63 -15.51
CA LYS A 452 1.57 -15.97 -16.38
C LYS A 452 0.25 -15.64 -15.68
N LEU A 453 0.05 -16.12 -14.45
CA LEU A 453 -1.10 -15.78 -13.63
C LEU A 453 -0.96 -14.40 -12.97
N ALA A 454 0.24 -13.84 -12.93
CA ALA A 454 0.46 -12.52 -12.33
C ALA A 454 -0.45 -11.46 -12.96
N HIS A 455 -1.08 -10.68 -12.08
CA HIS A 455 -2.02 -9.61 -12.41
C HIS A 455 -3.36 -10.05 -13.05
N CYS A 456 -3.62 -11.35 -13.15
CA CYS A 456 -4.94 -11.86 -13.54
C CYS A 456 -6.00 -11.47 -12.50
N GLU A 457 -7.21 -11.13 -12.97
CA GLU A 457 -8.34 -10.83 -12.11
C GLU A 457 -9.10 -12.11 -11.75
N ALA A 458 -9.43 -12.29 -10.48
CA ALA A 458 -10.16 -13.46 -10.02
C ALA A 458 -11.25 -13.09 -8.99
N HIS A 459 -12.26 -13.96 -8.89
CA HIS A 459 -13.32 -13.83 -7.90
C HIS A 459 -13.79 -15.19 -7.40
N SER A 460 -14.04 -15.25 -6.09
CA SER A 460 -14.63 -16.44 -5.44
C SER A 460 -16.05 -16.15 -4.98
N SER A 461 -16.96 -17.08 -5.19
CA SER A 461 -18.35 -17.00 -4.73
C SER A 461 -18.51 -17.09 -3.20
N VAL A 462 -17.44 -17.30 -2.47
CA VAL A 462 -17.37 -17.36 -0.99
C VAL A 462 -16.00 -16.87 -0.53
N ILE A 463 -15.91 -16.47 0.74
CA ILE A 463 -14.63 -16.14 1.37
C ILE A 463 -13.75 -17.40 1.40
N LEU A 464 -12.54 -17.31 0.89
CA LEU A 464 -11.58 -18.41 0.88
C LEU A 464 -10.87 -18.56 2.24
N SER A 465 -10.21 -19.71 2.39
CA SER A 465 -9.29 -19.93 3.51
C SER A 465 -8.08 -18.99 3.40
N HIS A 466 -7.44 -18.71 4.53
CA HIS A 466 -6.21 -17.91 4.54
C HIS A 466 -5.09 -18.53 3.70
N VAL A 467 -5.02 -19.85 3.65
CA VAL A 467 -4.03 -20.59 2.85
C VAL A 467 -4.23 -20.29 1.36
N ASP A 468 -5.47 -20.48 0.87
CA ASP A 468 -5.79 -20.23 -0.53
C ASP A 468 -5.59 -18.75 -0.90
N GLU A 469 -6.03 -17.82 -0.04
CA GLU A 469 -5.83 -16.39 -0.26
C GLU A 469 -4.35 -16.02 -0.37
N ASN A 470 -3.49 -16.59 0.49
CA ASN A 470 -2.05 -16.34 0.48
C ASN A 470 -1.37 -16.87 -0.79
N VAL A 471 -1.79 -18.04 -1.29
CA VAL A 471 -1.24 -18.58 -2.54
C VAL A 471 -1.56 -17.66 -3.71
N PHE A 472 -2.82 -17.21 -3.85
CA PHE A 472 -3.18 -16.27 -4.90
C PHE A 472 -2.42 -14.95 -4.78
N LYS A 473 -2.21 -14.42 -3.58
CA LYS A 473 -1.39 -13.23 -3.35
C LYS A 473 0.07 -13.42 -3.78
N LYS A 474 0.66 -14.59 -3.47
CA LYS A 474 2.04 -14.93 -3.87
C LYS A 474 2.20 -15.09 -5.38
N LEU A 475 1.14 -15.55 -6.05
CA LEU A 475 1.05 -15.63 -7.51
C LEU A 475 0.66 -14.28 -8.15
N GLU A 476 0.56 -13.21 -7.35
CA GLU A 476 0.18 -11.86 -7.77
C GLU A 476 -1.20 -11.77 -8.46
N VAL A 477 -2.09 -12.73 -8.17
CA VAL A 477 -3.46 -12.73 -8.69
C VAL A 477 -4.33 -11.79 -7.87
N ASN A 478 -5.07 -10.91 -8.55
CA ASN A 478 -6.00 -9.95 -7.94
C ASN A 478 -7.32 -10.63 -7.58
N ILE A 479 -7.34 -11.43 -6.51
CA ILE A 479 -8.54 -12.16 -6.11
C ILE A 479 -9.43 -11.35 -5.18
N THR A 480 -10.76 -11.44 -5.39
CA THR A 480 -11.82 -10.90 -4.55
C THR A 480 -12.79 -12.00 -4.13
N PHE A 481 -13.60 -11.74 -3.12
CA PHE A 481 -14.54 -12.72 -2.58
C PHE A 481 -15.92 -12.12 -2.41
N GLU A 482 -16.99 -12.90 -2.66
CA GLU A 482 -18.30 -12.55 -2.13
C GLU A 482 -18.25 -12.50 -0.61
N PRO A 483 -18.90 -11.50 0.04
CA PRO A 483 -18.94 -11.39 1.48
C PRO A 483 -19.88 -12.44 2.07
N ARG A 484 -19.55 -13.70 1.90
CA ARG A 484 -20.32 -14.87 2.34
C ARG A 484 -19.39 -15.99 2.77
N PHE A 485 -19.64 -16.56 3.95
CA PHE A 485 -18.92 -17.76 4.39
C PHE A 485 -19.42 -19.01 3.66
N GLN A 486 -18.52 -19.95 3.41
CA GLN A 486 -18.84 -21.21 2.77
C GLN A 486 -19.79 -22.06 3.60
N THR A 487 -19.65 -22.03 4.93
CA THR A 487 -20.50 -22.76 5.87
C THR A 487 -20.76 -21.92 7.12
N LYS A 488 -21.82 -22.23 7.86
CA LYS A 488 -22.11 -21.63 9.18
C LYS A 488 -21.20 -22.16 10.30
N LYS A 489 -20.58 -23.32 10.06
CA LYS A 489 -19.57 -23.87 10.98
C LYS A 489 -18.22 -23.39 10.54
N LEU A 490 -17.75 -22.57 11.18
CA LEU A 490 -16.67 -21.91 11.05
C LEU A 490 -15.54 -22.55 11.25
N PHE A 491 -14.84 -22.61 10.52
CA PHE A 491 -13.69 -22.29 10.10
C PHE A 491 -12.85 -21.53 10.98
N HIS A 492 -12.96 -21.20 11.87
CA HIS A 492 -13.35 -20.08 11.90
C HIS A 492 -12.99 -19.38 13.08
N ARG A 493 -12.29 -19.87 13.89
CA ARG A 493 -11.64 -19.26 15.03
C ARG A 493 -10.16 -19.63 15.05
#